data_84547c9921e35cc19dbb2f2435e068b2
#
_entry.id   84547c9921e35cc19dbb2f2435e068b2
#
_cell.length_a   1.000
_cell.length_b   1.000
_cell.length_c   1.000
_cell.angle_alpha   90.00
_cell.angle_beta   90.00
_cell.angle_gamma   90.00
#
_symmetry.space_group_name_H-M   'P 1'
#
loop_
_entity.id
_entity.type
_entity.pdbx_description
1 polymer ?
#
loop_
_entity_poly.entity_id
_entity_poly.type
_entity_poly.pdbx_seq_one_letter_code
_entity_poly.pdbx_strand_id
1 'polypeptide(L)'
;MAVEINLNADVLKQRISETAEGAAMVTLEGMLKDIDPYVPYDTGELSSSAIIDESSLSIVWDAEYADYVYNMPKTNNFNTSVHANATSHWVDEAMNSYREKWIEDLRCNFRKRWGG
;
A
#
# COMPACT_ATOMS: atom_id res chain seq x y z
N MET A 1 3.41 16.51 -0.05
CA MET A 1 4.25 15.32 -0.29
C MET A 1 3.44 14.06 -0.10
N ALA A 2 3.67 13.05 -0.92
CA ALA A 2 2.89 11.83 -0.89
C ALA A 2 3.61 10.70 -0.14
N VAL A 3 2.84 9.77 0.40
CA VAL A 3 3.38 8.54 0.99
C VAL A 3 3.25 7.43 -0.06
N GLU A 4 4.35 6.75 -0.32
CA GLU A 4 4.47 5.81 -1.42
C GLU A 4 5.06 4.47 -0.98
N ILE A 5 4.49 3.37 -1.50
CA ILE A 5 5.11 2.04 -1.46
C ILE A 5 5.49 1.66 -2.87
N ASN A 6 6.72 1.20 -3.05
CA ASN A 6 7.24 0.84 -4.37
C ASN A 6 7.62 -0.65 -4.43
N LEU A 7 7.10 -1.35 -5.45
CA LEU A 7 7.51 -2.71 -5.79
C LEU A 7 8.33 -2.66 -7.07
N ASN A 8 9.63 -2.93 -6.95
CA ASN A 8 10.55 -2.83 -8.07
C ASN A 8 10.58 -4.13 -8.89
N ALA A 9 10.24 -4.04 -10.17
CA ALA A 9 10.25 -5.17 -11.10
C ALA A 9 11.17 -4.92 -12.32
N ASP A 10 11.99 -3.88 -12.30
CA ASP A 10 12.74 -3.42 -13.47
C ASP A 10 13.92 -4.31 -13.88
N VAL A 11 14.32 -5.25 -13.04
CA VAL A 11 15.38 -6.21 -13.37
C VAL A 11 14.90 -7.36 -14.25
N LEU A 12 13.60 -7.44 -14.52
CA LEU A 12 12.99 -8.55 -15.24
C LEU A 12 13.01 -8.32 -16.74
N LYS A 13 13.13 -9.41 -17.50
CA LYS A 13 13.00 -9.35 -18.96
C LYS A 13 11.56 -9.00 -19.32
N GLN A 14 11.37 -8.44 -20.54
CA GLN A 14 10.08 -7.85 -20.93
C GLN A 14 8.86 -8.73 -20.67
N ARG A 15 8.88 -9.99 -21.11
CA ARG A 15 7.77 -10.90 -20.90
C ARG A 15 7.52 -11.20 -19.43
N ILE A 16 8.60 -11.43 -18.72
CA ILE A 16 8.56 -11.63 -17.26
C ILE A 16 8.09 -10.36 -16.59
N SER A 17 8.60 -9.22 -17.07
CA SER A 17 8.23 -7.91 -16.54
C SER A 17 6.73 -7.64 -16.66
N GLU A 18 6.12 -7.91 -17.80
CA GLU A 18 4.68 -7.72 -17.98
C GLU A 18 3.87 -8.60 -17.02
N THR A 19 4.28 -9.86 -16.83
CA THR A 19 3.65 -10.75 -15.87
C THR A 19 3.82 -10.24 -14.44
N ALA A 20 5.01 -9.77 -14.11
CA ALA A 20 5.32 -9.24 -12.79
C ALA A 20 4.55 -7.95 -12.52
N GLU A 21 4.42 -7.06 -13.51
CA GLU A 21 3.65 -5.82 -13.37
C GLU A 21 2.17 -6.12 -13.08
N GLY A 22 1.58 -7.06 -13.83
CA GLY A 22 0.21 -7.47 -13.59
C GLY A 22 0.02 -8.08 -12.20
N ALA A 23 0.95 -8.94 -11.79
CA ALA A 23 0.92 -9.53 -10.46
C ALA A 23 1.11 -8.48 -9.37
N ALA A 24 2.00 -7.52 -9.59
CA ALA A 24 2.24 -6.43 -8.65
C ALA A 24 1.01 -5.55 -8.50
N MET A 25 0.30 -5.23 -9.58
CA MET A 25 -0.92 -4.41 -9.52
C MET A 25 -1.99 -5.07 -8.65
N VAL A 26 -2.24 -6.36 -8.84
CA VAL A 26 -3.22 -7.09 -8.03
C VAL A 26 -2.77 -7.14 -6.57
N THR A 27 -1.49 -7.35 -6.35
CA THR A 27 -0.93 -7.38 -4.99
C THR A 27 -1.06 -6.02 -4.31
N LEU A 28 -0.78 -4.93 -5.02
CA LEU A 28 -0.94 -3.56 -4.50
C LEU A 28 -2.39 -3.26 -4.10
N GLU A 29 -3.35 -3.72 -4.88
CA GLU A 29 -4.76 -3.57 -4.53
C GLU A 29 -5.09 -4.26 -3.20
N GLY A 30 -4.58 -5.47 -2.99
CA GLY A 30 -4.73 -6.19 -1.73
C GLY A 30 -4.02 -5.53 -0.58
N MET A 31 -2.81 -5.03 -0.82
CA MET A 31 -2.04 -4.28 0.19
C MET A 31 -2.78 -3.03 0.63
N LEU A 32 -3.36 -2.28 -0.32
CA LEU A 32 -4.11 -1.08 0.00
C LEU A 32 -5.29 -1.40 0.93
N LYS A 33 -6.02 -2.48 0.67
CA LYS A 33 -7.10 -2.93 1.55
C LYS A 33 -6.60 -3.26 2.95
N ASP A 34 -5.45 -3.93 3.05
CA ASP A 34 -4.88 -4.30 4.34
C ASP A 34 -4.36 -3.09 5.11
N ILE A 35 -3.84 -2.08 4.39
CA ILE A 35 -3.30 -0.86 4.98
C ILE A 35 -4.39 0.10 5.43
N ASP A 36 -5.51 0.17 4.70
CA ASP A 36 -6.54 1.18 4.92
C ASP A 36 -7.00 1.30 6.38
N PRO A 37 -7.23 0.21 7.14
CA PRO A 37 -7.61 0.32 8.55
C PRO A 37 -6.59 1.00 9.45
N TYR A 38 -5.36 1.19 8.98
CA TYR A 38 -4.29 1.86 9.73
C TYR A 38 -4.21 3.35 9.40
N VAL A 39 -4.87 3.80 8.33
CA VAL A 39 -4.85 5.20 7.90
C VAL A 39 -5.74 6.02 8.82
N PRO A 40 -5.25 7.13 9.38
CA PRO A 40 -6.08 8.03 10.19
C PRO A 40 -7.33 8.48 9.43
N TYR A 41 -8.46 8.43 10.11
CA TYR A 41 -9.75 8.72 9.49
C TYR A 41 -10.49 9.80 10.26
N ASP A 42 -10.72 10.92 9.61
CA ASP A 42 -11.55 12.01 10.14
C ASP A 42 -12.73 12.23 9.19
N THR A 43 -12.49 12.83 8.04
CA THR A 43 -13.51 13.02 7.00
C THR A 43 -13.49 11.92 5.93
N GLY A 44 -12.45 11.07 5.95
CA GLY A 44 -12.21 10.08 4.91
C GLY A 44 -11.38 10.60 3.75
N GLU A 45 -11.00 11.88 3.76
CA GLU A 45 -10.23 12.49 2.68
C GLU A 45 -8.87 11.81 2.51
N LEU A 46 -8.16 11.55 3.59
CA LEU A 46 -6.84 10.91 3.54
C LEU A 46 -6.95 9.49 2.97
N SER A 47 -7.87 8.69 3.48
CA SER A 47 -8.11 7.34 3.01
C SER A 47 -8.49 7.33 1.52
N SER A 48 -9.38 8.22 1.12
CA SER A 48 -9.83 8.35 -0.28
C SER A 48 -8.77 8.87 -1.22
N SER A 49 -7.70 9.50 -0.70
CA SER A 49 -6.63 10.05 -1.53
C SER A 49 -5.66 8.98 -2.03
N ALA A 50 -5.78 7.74 -1.55
CA ALA A 50 -4.90 6.65 -1.95
C ALA A 50 -5.13 6.30 -3.42
N ILE A 51 -4.06 6.28 -4.20
CA ILE A 51 -4.08 5.86 -5.59
C ILE A 51 -2.96 4.85 -5.83
N ILE A 52 -3.18 3.96 -6.78
CA ILE A 52 -2.16 3.03 -7.23
C ILE A 52 -1.57 3.59 -8.52
N ASP A 53 -0.28 3.90 -8.49
CA ASP A 53 0.44 4.39 -9.66
C ASP A 53 1.01 3.20 -10.41
N GLU A 54 0.42 2.89 -11.56
CA GLU A 54 0.82 1.76 -12.38
C GLU A 54 2.24 1.92 -12.93
N SER A 55 2.61 3.13 -13.30
CA SER A 55 3.92 3.38 -13.91
C SER A 55 5.09 3.16 -12.95
N SER A 56 4.89 3.45 -11.66
CA SER A 56 5.92 3.29 -10.63
C SER A 56 5.69 2.05 -9.76
N LEU A 57 4.59 1.34 -9.94
CA LEU A 57 4.18 0.20 -9.11
C LEU A 57 4.18 0.58 -7.63
N SER A 58 3.43 1.62 -7.29
CA SER A 58 3.39 2.17 -5.93
C SER A 58 2.00 2.59 -5.52
N ILE A 59 1.81 2.72 -4.21
CA ILE A 59 0.61 3.30 -3.61
C ILE A 59 0.97 4.69 -3.11
N VAL A 60 0.17 5.69 -3.47
CA VAL A 60 0.41 7.09 -3.11
C VAL A 60 -0.84 7.64 -2.42
N TRP A 61 -0.65 8.23 -1.23
CA TRP A 61 -1.70 9.01 -0.56
C TRP A 61 -1.46 10.47 -0.91
N ASP A 62 -2.34 11.03 -1.75
CA ASP A 62 -2.13 12.31 -2.41
C ASP A 62 -2.75 13.52 -1.69
N ALA A 63 -3.34 13.34 -0.52
CA ALA A 63 -3.83 14.46 0.28
C ALA A 63 -2.68 15.38 0.67
N GLU A 64 -2.91 16.70 0.61
CA GLU A 64 -1.86 17.69 0.89
C GLU A 64 -1.20 17.49 2.26
N TYR A 65 -1.98 17.05 3.23
CA TYR A 65 -1.50 16.86 4.61
C TYR A 65 -1.01 15.44 4.90
N ALA A 66 -0.97 14.55 3.90
CA ALA A 66 -0.61 13.15 4.13
C ALA A 66 0.75 12.99 4.78
N ASP A 67 1.75 13.70 4.28
CA ASP A 67 3.11 13.64 4.81
C ASP A 67 3.17 14.10 6.26
N TYR A 68 2.48 15.19 6.58
CA TYR A 68 2.44 15.73 7.92
C TYR A 68 1.83 14.73 8.93
N VAL A 69 0.70 14.13 8.57
CA VAL A 69 0.02 13.14 9.42
C VAL A 69 0.87 11.88 9.56
N TYR A 70 1.47 11.44 8.46
CA TYR A 70 2.30 10.23 8.46
C TYR A 70 3.45 10.32 9.44
N ASN A 71 4.05 11.49 9.55
CA ASN A 71 5.22 11.73 10.40
C ASN A 71 4.92 12.19 11.80
N MET A 72 3.65 12.24 12.21
CA MET A 72 3.28 12.57 13.58
C MET A 72 3.82 11.52 14.55
N PRO A 73 4.10 11.91 15.82
CA PRO A 73 4.46 10.93 16.85
C PRO A 73 3.37 9.87 17.00
N LYS A 74 3.76 8.62 17.17
CA LYS A 74 2.81 7.51 17.39
C LYS A 74 2.01 7.66 18.69
N THR A 75 2.49 8.52 19.58
CA THR A 75 1.78 8.84 20.82
C THR A 75 0.55 9.72 20.62
N ASN A 76 0.38 10.29 19.42
CA ASN A 76 -0.81 11.06 19.10
C ASN A 76 -2.06 10.17 19.19
N ASN A 77 -3.14 10.79 19.64
CA ASN A 77 -4.40 10.08 19.85
C ASN A 77 -5.24 10.18 18.58
N PHE A 78 -5.30 9.09 17.82
CA PHE A 78 -6.07 9.04 16.59
C PHE A 78 -7.47 8.47 16.83
N ASN A 79 -8.44 8.97 16.05
CA ASN A 79 -9.81 8.47 16.09
C ASN A 79 -9.85 7.04 15.50
N THR A 80 -10.31 6.08 16.30
CA THR A 80 -10.38 4.67 15.89
C THR A 80 -11.81 4.18 15.66
N SER A 81 -12.79 5.08 15.57
CA SER A 81 -14.19 4.69 15.42
C SER A 81 -14.51 4.08 14.05
N VAL A 82 -13.80 4.50 13.00
CA VAL A 82 -13.96 3.95 11.63
C VAL A 82 -12.81 3.01 11.31
N HIS A 83 -11.57 3.46 11.51
CA HIS A 83 -10.37 2.65 11.31
C HIS A 83 -9.80 2.26 12.66
N ALA A 84 -10.00 1.01 13.05
CA ALA A 84 -9.67 0.52 14.39
C ALA A 84 -8.18 0.64 14.74
N ASN A 85 -7.32 0.57 13.74
CA ASN A 85 -5.87 0.59 13.93
C ASN A 85 -5.22 1.90 13.48
N ALA A 86 -6.00 2.98 13.36
CA ALA A 86 -5.51 4.26 12.86
C ALA A 86 -4.29 4.75 13.64
N THR A 87 -3.23 5.08 12.91
CA THR A 87 -1.97 5.53 13.47
C THR A 87 -1.18 6.32 12.43
N SER A 88 -0.19 7.09 12.91
CA SER A 88 0.84 7.60 12.02
C SER A 88 1.70 6.44 11.53
N HIS A 89 2.51 6.65 10.49
CA HIS A 89 3.37 5.59 9.92
C HIS A 89 2.55 4.34 9.55
N TRP A 90 1.37 4.56 8.97
CA TRP A 90 0.40 3.48 8.72
C TRP A 90 0.94 2.38 7.82
N VAL A 91 1.81 2.70 6.87
CA VAL A 91 2.44 1.70 6.00
C VAL A 91 3.34 0.77 6.81
N ASP A 92 4.19 1.33 7.66
CA ASP A 92 5.12 0.55 8.48
C ASP A 92 4.36 -0.33 9.47
N GLU A 93 3.32 0.19 10.07
CA GLU A 93 2.51 -0.57 11.03
C GLU A 93 1.78 -1.72 10.34
N ALA A 94 1.19 -1.48 9.19
CA ALA A 94 0.54 -2.54 8.42
C ALA A 94 1.56 -3.57 7.94
N MET A 95 2.75 -3.13 7.52
CA MET A 95 3.81 -4.02 7.08
C MET A 95 4.25 -4.99 8.18
N ASN A 96 4.30 -4.54 9.42
CA ASN A 96 4.64 -5.40 10.55
C ASN A 96 3.68 -6.59 10.68
N SER A 97 2.41 -6.39 10.33
CA SER A 97 1.38 -7.43 10.43
C SER A 97 1.25 -8.27 9.16
N TYR A 98 1.52 -7.70 7.99
CA TYR A 98 1.14 -8.32 6.72
C TYR A 98 2.29 -8.60 5.78
N ARG A 99 3.52 -8.33 6.15
CA ARG A 99 4.68 -8.46 5.26
C ARG A 99 4.74 -9.83 4.57
N GLU A 100 4.63 -10.89 5.33
CA GLU A 100 4.73 -12.25 4.80
C GLU A 100 3.54 -12.57 3.90
N LYS A 101 2.34 -12.12 4.28
CA LYS A 101 1.15 -12.29 3.45
C LYS A 101 1.32 -11.61 2.10
N TRP A 102 1.84 -10.39 2.08
CA TRP A 102 2.01 -9.64 0.83
C TRP A 102 3.05 -10.28 -0.08
N ILE A 103 4.13 -10.79 0.48
CA ILE A 103 5.16 -11.52 -0.29
C ILE A 103 4.54 -12.78 -0.93
N GLU A 104 3.77 -13.53 -0.16
CA GLU A 104 3.11 -14.72 -0.66
C GLU A 104 2.03 -14.39 -1.70
N ASP A 105 1.27 -13.32 -1.48
CA ASP A 105 0.27 -12.84 -2.43
C ASP A 105 0.93 -12.49 -3.77
N LEU A 106 2.05 -11.79 -3.75
CA LEU A 106 2.78 -11.45 -4.97
C LEU A 106 3.25 -12.71 -5.70
N ARG A 107 3.81 -13.65 -4.95
CA ARG A 107 4.28 -14.93 -5.50
C ARG A 107 3.13 -15.70 -6.16
N CYS A 108 2.00 -15.79 -5.49
CA CYS A 108 0.81 -16.47 -6.00
C CYS A 108 0.24 -15.78 -7.23
N ASN A 109 0.15 -14.46 -7.21
CA ASN A 109 -0.37 -13.68 -8.32
C ASN A 109 0.53 -13.79 -9.56
N PHE A 110 1.84 -13.79 -9.37
CA PHE A 110 2.79 -14.00 -10.45
C PHE A 110 2.62 -15.40 -11.06
N ARG A 111 2.54 -16.41 -10.22
CA ARG A 111 2.41 -17.81 -10.64
C ARG A 111 1.15 -18.03 -11.46
N LYS A 112 0.03 -17.45 -11.03
CA LYS A 112 -1.24 -17.54 -11.75
C LYS A 112 -1.16 -16.95 -13.15
N ARG A 113 -0.52 -15.82 -13.28
CA ARG A 113 -0.42 -15.09 -14.55
C ARG A 113 0.61 -15.72 -15.48
N TRP A 114 1.70 -16.25 -14.93
CA TRP A 114 2.76 -16.88 -15.72
C TRP A 114 2.36 -18.26 -16.23
N GLY A 115 1.80 -19.06 -15.36
CA GLY A 115 1.49 -20.46 -15.66
C GLY A 115 0.17 -20.68 -16.35
N GLY A 116 -0.61 -19.66 -16.47
CA GLY A 116 -2.01 -19.82 -16.99
C GLY A 116 -2.28 -19.35 -18.16
#